data_da49b2b04c0454cb82312553061a4efe
#
_entry.id   da49b2b04c0454cb82312553061a4efe
#
_cell.length_a   1.000
_cell.length_b   1.000
_cell.length_c   1.000
_cell.angle_alpha   90.00
_cell.angle_beta   90.00
_cell.angle_gamma   90.00
#
_symmetry.space_group_name_H-M   'P 1'
#
loop_
_entity.id
_entity.type
_entity.pdbx_description
1 polymer ?
#
loop_
_entity_poly.entity_id
_entity_poly.type
_entity_poly.pdbx_seq_one_letter_code
_entity_poly.pdbx_strand_id
1 'polypeptide(L)'
;GSFHSFLSAQTEADSIAIVSTNWETTVTPEGIVHKRGIIPNLYKGPQYINLIEIPSSKKLHYDIAVSEMRATSLISEEHQALASINGSFYNMKEGFSVCYLGKGKEVIDTTEANLFKRCTGAVYVHKKKTRILPWNKEIETKYKQKKGATLASGPLLMLDGECVMNDENDSFNKTKHPRSAIFTTKD
;
A
#
# COMPACT_ATOMS: atom_id res chain seq x y z
N GLY A 1 12.64 -20.37 -28.38
CA GLY A 1 12.51 -19.09 -27.71
C GLY A 1 11.05 -18.85 -27.40
N SER A 2 10.66 -19.02 -26.13
CA SER A 2 9.30 -18.76 -25.66
C SER A 2 9.17 -17.24 -25.44
N PHE A 3 8.43 -16.56 -26.30
CA PHE A 3 8.00 -15.20 -26.08
C PHE A 3 6.97 -15.21 -24.94
N HIS A 4 7.40 -14.86 -23.75
CA HIS A 4 6.47 -14.47 -22.70
C HIS A 4 5.89 -13.12 -23.12
N SER A 5 4.67 -13.11 -23.65
CA SER A 5 3.90 -11.90 -23.81
C SER A 5 3.57 -11.39 -22.40
N PHE A 6 4.31 -10.41 -21.93
CA PHE A 6 3.88 -9.59 -20.80
C PHE A 6 2.57 -8.94 -21.23
N LEU A 7 1.46 -9.38 -20.69
CA LEU A 7 0.21 -8.66 -20.75
C LEU A 7 0.42 -7.38 -19.94
N SER A 8 0.96 -6.35 -20.60
CA SER A 8 1.03 -5.03 -20.04
C SER A 8 -0.41 -4.54 -19.85
N ALA A 9 -0.86 -4.43 -18.63
CA ALA A 9 -2.16 -3.82 -18.33
C ALA A 9 -2.21 -2.33 -18.75
N GLN A 10 -1.04 -1.75 -18.99
CA GLN A 10 -0.86 -0.35 -19.36
C GLN A 10 -0.49 -0.26 -20.84
N THR A 11 -1.26 0.52 -21.59
CA THR A 11 -0.97 0.86 -22.99
C THR A 11 -0.06 2.08 -23.08
N GLU A 12 0.52 2.33 -24.28
CA GLU A 12 1.28 3.55 -24.53
C GLU A 12 0.41 4.81 -24.31
N ALA A 13 -0.86 4.76 -24.73
CA ALA A 13 -1.82 5.84 -24.48
C ALA A 13 -2.06 6.10 -22.99
N ASP A 14 -2.12 5.06 -22.16
CA ASP A 14 -2.24 5.20 -20.71
C ASP A 14 -0.97 5.85 -20.11
N SER A 15 0.21 5.44 -20.57
CA SER A 15 1.47 6.06 -20.13
C SER A 15 1.53 7.55 -20.50
N ILE A 16 1.15 7.92 -21.71
CA ILE A 16 1.09 9.32 -22.17
C ILE A 16 0.07 10.09 -21.32
N ALA A 17 -1.11 9.53 -21.05
CA ALA A 17 -2.14 10.16 -20.24
C ALA A 17 -1.63 10.50 -18.82
N ILE A 18 -0.86 9.62 -18.20
CA ILE A 18 -0.29 9.84 -16.87
C ILE A 18 0.76 10.95 -16.90
N VAL A 19 1.73 10.88 -17.82
CA VAL A 19 2.85 11.85 -17.87
C VAL A 19 2.43 13.22 -18.35
N SER A 20 1.36 13.33 -19.17
CA SER A 20 0.83 14.59 -19.67
C SER A 20 -0.20 15.25 -18.76
N THR A 21 -0.58 14.57 -17.66
CA THR A 21 -1.53 15.11 -16.70
C THR A 21 -0.99 16.37 -16.03
N ASN A 22 -1.81 17.40 -15.94
CA ASN A 22 -1.51 18.59 -15.15
C ASN A 22 -1.79 18.33 -13.69
N TRP A 23 -0.74 17.92 -12.95
CA TRP A 23 -0.85 17.60 -11.54
C TRP A 23 -0.95 18.89 -10.69
N GLU A 24 -2.01 18.99 -9.90
CA GLU A 24 -2.11 19.99 -8.84
C GLU A 24 -1.19 19.56 -7.69
N THR A 25 -0.20 20.40 -7.38
CA THR A 25 0.87 20.05 -6.44
C THR A 25 0.91 21.04 -5.29
N THR A 26 0.94 20.51 -4.07
CA THR A 26 1.18 21.27 -2.84
C THR A 26 2.33 20.64 -2.06
N VAL A 27 3.09 21.48 -1.35
CA VAL A 27 4.25 21.05 -0.55
C VAL A 27 4.10 21.58 0.87
N THR A 28 4.24 20.70 1.86
CA THR A 28 4.22 21.09 3.27
C THR A 28 5.58 21.67 3.72
N PRO A 29 5.63 22.38 4.86
CA PRO A 29 6.91 22.86 5.43
C PRO A 29 7.92 21.72 5.70
N GLU A 30 7.44 20.51 5.96
CA GLU A 30 8.25 19.31 6.20
C GLU A 30 8.78 18.68 4.89
N GLY A 31 8.36 19.19 3.73
CA GLY A 31 8.76 18.71 2.42
C GLY A 31 7.93 17.56 1.88
N ILE A 32 6.78 17.26 2.50
CA ILE A 32 5.83 16.28 1.95
C ILE A 32 5.12 16.89 0.75
N VAL A 33 5.13 16.18 -0.37
CA VAL A 33 4.49 16.62 -1.61
C VAL A 33 3.18 15.86 -1.81
N HIS A 34 2.10 16.60 -1.98
CA HIS A 34 0.82 16.05 -2.39
C HIS A 34 0.53 16.45 -3.84
N LYS A 35 0.31 15.46 -4.69
CA LYS A 35 -0.10 15.66 -6.08
C LYS A 35 -1.49 15.08 -6.28
N ARG A 36 -2.35 15.83 -6.92
CA ARG A 36 -3.69 15.40 -7.32
C ARG A 36 -3.86 15.52 -8.82
N GLY A 37 -4.32 14.46 -9.45
CA GLY A 37 -4.57 14.41 -10.88
C GLY A 37 -5.94 13.83 -11.18
N ILE A 38 -6.59 14.39 -12.21
CA ILE A 38 -7.81 13.85 -12.79
C ILE A 38 -7.48 13.50 -14.23
N ILE A 39 -7.56 12.21 -14.56
CA ILE A 39 -7.26 11.70 -15.90
C ILE A 39 -8.57 11.20 -16.48
N PRO A 40 -9.14 11.90 -17.49
CA PRO A 40 -10.48 11.59 -17.99
C PRO A 40 -10.61 10.19 -18.60
N ASN A 41 -9.54 9.70 -19.20
CA ASN A 41 -9.53 8.39 -19.84
C ASN A 41 -8.21 7.66 -19.56
N LEU A 42 -8.15 6.97 -18.42
CA LEU A 42 -7.07 6.07 -18.06
C LEU A 42 -7.68 4.70 -17.76
N TYR A 43 -7.12 3.64 -18.35
CA TYR A 43 -7.66 2.27 -18.20
C TYR A 43 -9.16 2.18 -18.57
N LYS A 44 -9.56 2.86 -19.65
CA LYS A 44 -10.95 2.91 -20.16
C LYS A 44 -11.95 3.58 -19.21
N GLY A 45 -11.53 4.60 -18.49
CA GLY A 45 -12.42 5.40 -17.66
C GLY A 45 -11.73 6.52 -16.91
N PRO A 46 -12.48 7.41 -16.25
CA PRO A 46 -11.90 8.50 -15.49
C PRO A 46 -11.21 7.95 -14.22
N GLN A 47 -10.06 8.51 -13.90
CA GLN A 47 -9.30 8.21 -12.70
C GLN A 47 -9.01 9.48 -11.91
N TYR A 48 -9.21 9.38 -10.60
CA TYR A 48 -8.87 10.41 -9.62
C TYR A 48 -7.70 9.87 -8.81
N ILE A 49 -6.54 10.51 -8.95
CA ILE A 49 -5.30 10.02 -8.34
C ILE A 49 -4.80 11.04 -7.33
N ASN A 50 -4.53 10.58 -6.11
CA ASN A 50 -3.79 11.31 -5.09
C ASN A 50 -2.47 10.59 -4.84
N LEU A 51 -1.38 11.31 -4.94
CA LEU A 51 -0.04 10.83 -4.69
C LEU A 51 0.58 11.65 -3.56
N ILE A 52 1.10 10.96 -2.54
CA ILE A 52 1.84 11.59 -1.44
C ILE A 52 3.27 11.09 -1.50
N GLU A 53 4.20 12.01 -1.73
CA GLU A 53 5.64 11.73 -1.73
C GLU A 53 6.23 12.23 -0.42
N ILE A 54 6.87 11.33 0.33
CA ILE A 54 7.46 11.64 1.63
C ILE A 54 8.98 11.57 1.48
N PRO A 55 9.70 12.69 1.68
CA PRO A 55 11.14 12.71 1.54
C PRO A 55 11.80 11.90 2.65
N SER A 56 12.97 11.36 2.36
CA SER A 56 13.84 10.77 3.38
C SER A 56 14.27 11.85 4.36
N SER A 57 13.85 11.76 5.61
CA SER A 57 14.12 12.78 6.63
C SER A 57 14.26 12.16 8.01
N LYS A 58 15.25 12.63 8.77
CA LYS A 58 15.44 12.25 10.17
C LYS A 58 14.37 12.85 11.10
N LYS A 59 13.59 13.83 10.62
CA LYS A 59 12.53 14.49 11.38
C LYS A 59 11.18 13.82 11.26
N LEU A 60 10.99 12.98 10.22
CA LEU A 60 9.75 12.28 9.96
C LEU A 60 9.77 10.89 10.59
N HIS A 61 8.66 10.51 11.17
CA HIS A 61 8.42 9.22 11.79
C HIS A 61 7.26 8.52 11.10
N TYR A 62 7.37 7.22 10.96
CA TYR A 62 6.31 6.37 10.43
C TYR A 62 5.73 5.51 11.54
N ASP A 63 4.43 5.33 11.53
CA ASP A 63 3.75 4.41 12.43
C ASP A 63 2.56 3.73 11.73
N ILE A 64 2.10 2.65 12.30
CA ILE A 64 0.86 1.98 11.94
C ILE A 64 -0.12 2.21 13.09
N ALA A 65 -1.11 3.05 12.84
CA ALA A 65 -2.17 3.29 13.80
C ALA A 65 -3.16 2.12 13.81
N VAL A 66 -3.51 1.68 15.00
CA VAL A 66 -4.49 0.62 15.22
C VAL A 66 -5.70 1.24 15.91
N SER A 67 -6.87 1.04 15.34
CA SER A 67 -8.11 1.64 15.80
C SER A 67 -9.29 0.74 15.48
N GLU A 68 -10.41 0.98 16.13
CA GLU A 68 -11.70 0.48 15.66
C GLU A 68 -11.99 0.98 14.24
N MET A 69 -12.90 0.30 13.55
CA MET A 69 -13.28 0.64 12.18
C MET A 69 -13.92 2.04 12.12
N ARG A 70 -13.21 2.98 11.53
CA ARG A 70 -13.66 4.35 11.31
C ARG A 70 -12.85 5.02 10.19
N ALA A 71 -13.26 6.23 9.81
CA ALA A 71 -12.59 6.94 8.72
C ALA A 71 -11.10 7.20 9.01
N THR A 72 -10.26 6.96 8.02
CA THR A 72 -8.81 7.22 8.09
C THR A 72 -8.49 8.66 8.49
N SER A 73 -9.29 9.63 8.03
CA SER A 73 -9.14 11.05 8.39
C SER A 73 -9.27 11.30 9.89
N LEU A 74 -10.20 10.63 10.57
CA LEU A 74 -10.39 10.77 12.01
C LEU A 74 -9.21 10.17 12.79
N ILE A 75 -8.72 9.02 12.37
CA ILE A 75 -7.54 8.38 12.96
C ILE A 75 -6.31 9.27 12.75
N SER A 76 -6.16 9.81 11.54
CA SER A 76 -5.09 10.73 11.19
C SER A 76 -5.05 11.97 12.08
N GLU A 77 -6.22 12.59 12.31
CA GLU A 77 -6.37 13.76 13.16
C GLU A 77 -6.01 13.47 14.63
N GLU A 78 -6.50 12.36 15.18
CA GLU A 78 -6.14 11.91 16.53
C GLU A 78 -4.64 11.73 16.74
N HIS A 79 -3.96 11.17 15.76
CA HIS A 79 -2.51 10.95 15.79
C HIS A 79 -1.71 12.17 15.35
N GLN A 80 -2.36 13.28 14.99
CA GLN A 80 -1.71 14.48 14.45
C GLN A 80 -0.77 14.14 13.29
N ALA A 81 -1.20 13.22 12.44
CA ALA A 81 -0.40 12.76 11.31
C ALA A 81 -0.35 13.83 10.21
N LEU A 82 0.83 14.01 9.62
CA LEU A 82 1.03 14.91 8.47
C LEU A 82 0.44 14.33 7.18
N ALA A 83 0.46 13.01 7.07
CA ALA A 83 -0.13 12.27 5.98
C ALA A 83 -0.51 10.87 6.46
N SER A 84 -1.54 10.30 5.91
CA SER A 84 -1.98 8.94 6.23
C SER A 84 -2.65 8.27 5.04
N ILE A 85 -2.64 6.95 5.08
CA ILE A 85 -3.29 6.08 4.10
C ILE A 85 -4.01 4.96 4.86
N ASN A 86 -5.12 4.49 4.34
CA ASN A 86 -5.82 3.35 4.90
C ASN A 86 -4.98 2.07 4.80
N GLY A 87 -5.23 1.17 5.74
CA GLY A 87 -4.51 -0.10 5.84
C GLY A 87 -5.07 -1.21 4.96
N SER A 88 -4.90 -2.43 5.44
CA SER A 88 -5.13 -3.68 4.74
C SER A 88 -6.62 -4.11 4.68
N PHE A 89 -6.82 -5.40 4.38
CA PHE A 89 -8.14 -6.04 4.37
C PHE A 89 -8.67 -6.23 5.79
N TYR A 90 -9.96 -6.09 5.97
CA TYR A 90 -10.60 -6.22 7.28
C TYR A 90 -11.95 -6.91 7.16
N ASN A 91 -12.41 -7.49 8.25
CA ASN A 91 -13.75 -8.04 8.35
C ASN A 91 -14.77 -6.90 8.40
N MET A 92 -15.62 -6.80 7.40
CA MET A 92 -16.58 -5.70 7.27
C MET A 92 -17.66 -5.68 8.35
N LYS A 93 -17.92 -6.81 9.01
CA LYS A 93 -18.92 -6.91 10.08
C LYS A 93 -18.35 -6.56 11.45
N GLU A 94 -17.15 -7.04 11.73
CA GLU A 94 -16.53 -7.00 13.06
C GLU A 94 -15.36 -6.00 13.15
N GLY A 95 -14.84 -5.54 12.02
CA GLY A 95 -13.86 -4.45 11.94
C GLY A 95 -12.40 -4.82 12.23
N PHE A 96 -12.10 -6.09 12.57
CA PHE A 96 -10.73 -6.53 12.79
C PHE A 96 -9.98 -6.81 11.48
N SER A 97 -8.66 -6.74 11.50
CA SER A 97 -7.83 -7.08 10.34
C SER A 97 -7.88 -8.58 10.06
N VAL A 98 -8.05 -8.95 8.80
CA VAL A 98 -7.97 -10.36 8.36
C VAL A 98 -6.58 -10.73 7.83
N CYS A 99 -5.67 -9.75 7.80
CA CYS A 99 -4.25 -9.93 7.54
C CYS A 99 -3.46 -9.61 8.82
N TYR A 100 -2.23 -10.10 8.89
CA TYR A 100 -1.36 -9.89 10.04
C TYR A 100 -1.23 -8.41 10.39
N LEU A 101 -1.43 -8.12 11.64
CA LEU A 101 -1.20 -6.83 12.26
C LEU A 101 -0.47 -7.04 13.58
N GLY A 102 0.75 -6.50 13.67
CA GLY A 102 1.56 -6.58 14.88
C GLY A 102 2.15 -5.23 15.23
N LYS A 103 2.24 -4.92 16.51
CA LYS A 103 2.85 -3.70 17.03
C LYS A 103 3.71 -3.99 18.26
N GLY A 104 4.99 -3.64 18.18
CA GLY A 104 5.97 -4.09 19.16
C GLY A 104 6.12 -5.61 19.11
N LYS A 105 5.92 -6.27 20.24
CA LYS A 105 5.88 -7.75 20.33
C LYS A 105 4.44 -8.29 20.44
N GLU A 106 3.46 -7.42 20.33
CA GLU A 106 2.06 -7.78 20.38
C GLU A 106 1.57 -8.16 18.98
N VAL A 107 1.00 -9.34 18.88
CA VAL A 107 0.26 -9.79 17.69
C VAL A 107 -1.19 -9.42 17.89
N ILE A 108 -1.69 -8.48 17.11
CA ILE A 108 -3.08 -7.99 17.20
C ILE A 108 -3.99 -8.91 16.41
N ASP A 109 -3.63 -9.15 15.12
CA ASP A 109 -4.35 -10.06 14.24
C ASP A 109 -3.35 -10.90 13.43
N THR A 110 -3.77 -12.08 13.01
CA THR A 110 -3.02 -12.98 12.13
C THR A 110 -3.70 -13.09 10.77
N THR A 111 -2.93 -13.44 9.75
CA THR A 111 -3.50 -13.66 8.43
C THR A 111 -4.37 -14.91 8.42
N GLU A 112 -5.62 -14.78 7.99
CA GLU A 112 -6.52 -15.91 7.75
C GLU A 112 -5.94 -16.85 6.69
N ALA A 113 -6.05 -18.16 6.90
CA ALA A 113 -5.40 -19.16 6.07
C ALA A 113 -5.72 -19.04 4.56
N ASN A 114 -6.94 -18.69 4.22
CA ASN A 114 -7.39 -18.50 2.84
C ASN A 114 -6.95 -17.17 2.22
N LEU A 115 -6.40 -16.24 3.02
CA LEU A 115 -5.98 -14.92 2.55
C LEU A 115 -4.49 -14.80 2.26
N PHE A 116 -3.67 -15.80 2.57
CA PHE A 116 -2.25 -15.76 2.18
C PHE A 116 -2.02 -15.63 0.67
N LYS A 117 -2.96 -16.06 -0.15
CA LYS A 117 -2.93 -15.86 -1.60
C LYS A 117 -3.12 -14.39 -2.03
N ARG A 118 -3.71 -13.56 -1.16
CA ARG A 118 -3.93 -12.12 -1.39
C ARG A 118 -2.96 -11.26 -0.59
N CYS A 119 -2.73 -11.61 0.68
CA CYS A 119 -1.80 -10.91 1.56
C CYS A 119 -0.35 -11.36 1.27
N THR A 120 0.15 -11.00 0.10
CA THR A 120 1.48 -11.43 -0.39
C THR A 120 2.59 -10.42 -0.12
N GLY A 121 2.26 -9.28 0.45
CA GLY A 121 3.18 -8.24 0.86
C GLY A 121 2.92 -7.77 2.28
N ALA A 122 3.87 -7.04 2.83
CA ALA A 122 3.71 -6.36 4.11
C ALA A 122 4.48 -5.05 4.15
N VAL A 123 3.99 -4.12 4.96
CA VAL A 123 4.71 -2.92 5.36
C VAL A 123 5.23 -3.14 6.76
N TYR A 124 6.52 -2.96 6.94
CA TYR A 124 7.20 -3.01 8.22
C TYR A 124 7.77 -1.65 8.56
N VAL A 125 7.42 -1.14 9.72
CA VAL A 125 7.87 0.16 10.21
C VAL A 125 8.63 -0.04 11.51
N HIS A 126 9.84 0.46 11.56
CA HIS A 126 10.64 0.49 12.79
C HIS A 126 11.42 1.79 12.88
N LYS A 127 11.18 2.58 13.94
CA LYS A 127 11.76 3.90 14.12
C LYS A 127 11.42 4.82 12.92
N LYS A 128 12.42 5.23 12.15
CA LYS A 128 12.29 6.13 11.00
C LYS A 128 12.38 5.41 9.65
N LYS A 129 12.29 4.08 9.66
CA LYS A 129 12.42 3.26 8.46
C LYS A 129 11.14 2.53 8.15
N THR A 130 10.76 2.56 6.89
CA THR A 130 9.67 1.80 6.31
C THR A 130 10.23 0.84 5.28
N ARG A 131 9.80 -0.40 5.31
CA ARG A 131 10.17 -1.44 4.35
C ARG A 131 8.93 -2.12 3.82
N ILE A 132 8.94 -2.39 2.53
CA ILE A 132 7.99 -3.27 1.87
C ILE A 132 8.69 -4.61 1.67
N LEU A 133 8.02 -5.69 2.02
CA LEU A 133 8.60 -7.03 1.96
C LEU A 133 7.56 -8.05 1.49
N PRO A 134 8.01 -9.17 0.90
CA PRO A 134 7.11 -10.28 0.62
C PRO A 134 6.56 -10.88 1.91
N TRP A 135 5.37 -11.46 1.82
CA TRP A 135 4.67 -12.03 2.96
C TRP A 135 4.14 -13.42 2.65
N ASN A 136 4.31 -14.31 3.60
CA ASN A 136 3.75 -15.64 3.64
C ASN A 136 3.70 -16.15 5.09
N LYS A 137 3.17 -17.33 5.31
CA LYS A 137 3.01 -17.89 6.65
C LYS A 137 4.35 -18.06 7.41
N GLU A 138 5.41 -18.42 6.71
CA GLU A 138 6.75 -18.58 7.32
C GLU A 138 7.32 -17.22 7.76
N ILE A 139 7.23 -16.22 6.91
CA ILE A 139 7.67 -14.85 7.22
C ILE A 139 6.85 -14.28 8.37
N GLU A 140 5.52 -14.47 8.37
CA GLU A 140 4.65 -14.05 9.45
C GLU A 140 5.11 -14.59 10.80
N THR A 141 5.43 -15.86 10.87
CA THR A 141 5.93 -16.50 12.09
C THR A 141 7.22 -15.83 12.60
N LYS A 142 8.14 -15.47 11.73
CA LYS A 142 9.37 -14.74 12.08
C LYS A 142 9.08 -13.32 12.59
N TYR A 143 8.08 -12.66 12.02
CA TYR A 143 7.74 -11.26 12.35
C TYR A 143 6.99 -11.10 13.67
N LYS A 144 6.37 -12.15 14.21
CA LYS A 144 5.74 -12.15 15.54
C LYS A 144 6.69 -11.73 16.68
N GLN A 145 8.00 -11.88 16.48
CA GLN A 145 9.03 -11.52 17.47
C GLN A 145 9.74 -10.19 17.14
N LYS A 146 9.39 -9.53 16.05
CA LYS A 146 10.04 -8.28 15.63
C LYS A 146 9.53 -7.09 16.44
N LYS A 147 10.47 -6.18 16.77
CA LYS A 147 10.12 -4.83 17.24
C LYS A 147 9.60 -4.01 16.06
N GLY A 148 8.88 -2.94 16.35
CA GLY A 148 8.28 -2.09 15.33
C GLY A 148 6.83 -2.48 15.04
N ALA A 149 6.29 -2.05 13.92
CA ALA A 149 4.93 -2.35 13.52
C ALA A 149 4.92 -3.01 12.14
N THR A 150 4.05 -3.98 11.96
CA THR A 150 3.92 -4.73 10.70
C THR A 150 2.45 -4.86 10.33
N LEU A 151 2.14 -4.56 9.09
CA LEU A 151 0.83 -4.75 8.49
C LEU A 151 0.98 -5.54 7.19
N ALA A 152 0.47 -6.75 7.17
CA ALA A 152 0.37 -7.53 5.95
C ALA A 152 -0.76 -7.01 5.06
N SER A 153 -0.57 -7.05 3.77
CA SER A 153 -1.54 -6.61 2.77
C SER A 153 -1.20 -7.22 1.41
N GLY A 154 -1.86 -6.78 0.37
CA GLY A 154 -1.51 -7.24 -0.97
C GLY A 154 -2.50 -6.82 -2.04
N PRO A 155 -2.19 -7.27 -3.26
CA PRO A 155 -1.02 -8.07 -3.62
C PRO A 155 0.28 -7.25 -3.57
N LEU A 156 1.41 -7.93 -3.33
CA LEU A 156 2.71 -7.34 -3.60
C LEU A 156 2.84 -7.15 -5.12
N LEU A 157 3.02 -5.92 -5.55
CA LEU A 157 3.03 -5.58 -6.98
C LEU A 157 4.43 -5.67 -7.58
N MET A 158 5.40 -5.10 -6.87
CA MET A 158 6.79 -5.00 -7.30
C MET A 158 7.75 -5.30 -6.16
N LEU A 159 8.87 -5.93 -6.49
CA LEU A 159 9.99 -6.15 -5.59
C LEU A 159 11.28 -5.89 -6.36
N ASP A 160 12.17 -5.07 -5.81
CA ASP A 160 13.46 -4.71 -6.43
C ASP A 160 13.35 -4.21 -7.89
N GLY A 161 12.28 -3.48 -8.20
CA GLY A 161 12.01 -2.93 -9.52
C GLY A 161 11.37 -3.90 -10.51
N GLU A 162 11.10 -5.14 -10.10
CA GLU A 162 10.47 -6.14 -10.94
C GLU A 162 9.02 -6.39 -10.51
N CYS A 163 8.13 -6.59 -11.48
CA CYS A 163 6.75 -6.99 -11.22
C CYS A 163 6.72 -8.43 -10.71
N VAL A 164 6.19 -8.63 -9.50
CA VAL A 164 6.07 -9.95 -8.85
C VAL A 164 4.62 -10.36 -8.62
N MET A 165 3.68 -9.56 -9.10
CA MET A 165 2.26 -9.84 -8.95
C MET A 165 1.91 -11.12 -9.71
N ASN A 166 1.35 -12.09 -9.00
CA ASN A 166 0.73 -13.26 -9.61
C ASN A 166 -0.76 -12.97 -9.81
N ASP A 167 -1.16 -12.82 -11.08
CA ASP A 167 -2.52 -12.44 -11.47
C ASP A 167 -3.45 -13.67 -11.71
N GLU A 168 -3.00 -14.86 -11.35
CA GLU A 168 -3.78 -16.06 -11.60
C GLU A 168 -5.09 -16.07 -10.79
N ASN A 169 -6.18 -15.74 -11.50
CA ASN A 169 -7.57 -16.00 -11.12
C ASN A 169 -8.15 -15.34 -9.88
N ASP A 170 -7.60 -14.24 -9.36
CA ASP A 170 -8.28 -13.46 -8.32
C ASP A 170 -9.23 -12.41 -8.96
N SER A 171 -10.53 -12.67 -8.88
CA SER A 171 -11.57 -11.74 -9.34
C SER A 171 -11.45 -10.35 -8.71
N PHE A 172 -10.99 -10.27 -7.46
CA PHE A 172 -10.75 -9.02 -6.75
C PHE A 172 -9.71 -8.15 -7.47
N ASN A 173 -8.64 -8.75 -7.98
CA ASN A 173 -7.60 -8.02 -8.72
C ASN A 173 -8.06 -7.57 -10.11
N LYS A 174 -9.02 -8.28 -10.70
CA LYS A 174 -9.58 -7.98 -12.03
C LYS A 174 -10.72 -6.97 -12.01
N THR A 175 -11.35 -6.76 -10.86
CA THR A 175 -12.48 -5.85 -10.72
C THR A 175 -11.98 -4.44 -10.39
N LYS A 176 -12.57 -3.43 -11.03
CA LYS A 176 -12.26 -2.02 -10.75
C LYS A 176 -12.83 -1.63 -9.40
N HIS A 177 -11.99 -1.12 -8.54
CA HIS A 177 -12.33 -0.56 -7.22
C HIS A 177 -11.42 0.62 -6.92
N PRO A 178 -11.82 1.55 -6.05
CA PRO A 178 -10.88 2.47 -5.43
C PRO A 178 -9.76 1.68 -4.75
N ARG A 179 -8.52 2.09 -4.97
CA ARG A 179 -7.32 1.38 -4.49
C ARG A 179 -6.40 2.36 -3.78
N SER A 180 -5.74 1.85 -2.76
CA SER A 180 -4.60 2.50 -2.15
C SER A 180 -3.37 1.63 -2.32
N ALA A 181 -2.22 2.25 -2.52
CA ALA A 181 -0.96 1.55 -2.66
C ALA A 181 0.15 2.32 -1.94
N ILE A 182 1.13 1.61 -1.43
CA ILE A 182 2.34 2.19 -0.87
C ILE A 182 3.54 1.66 -1.65
N PHE A 183 4.52 2.50 -1.89
CA PHE A 183 5.75 2.14 -2.57
C PHE A 183 6.94 2.89 -1.98
N THR A 184 8.12 2.39 -2.23
CA THR A 184 9.39 3.04 -1.89
C THR A 184 10.21 3.23 -3.16
N THR A 185 10.95 4.32 -3.24
CA THR A 185 11.95 4.58 -4.28
C THR A 185 13.34 4.28 -3.77
N LYS A 186 14.32 4.22 -4.66
CA LYS A 186 15.72 3.97 -4.30
C LYS A 186 16.47 5.22 -3.84
N ASP A 187 15.83 6.39 -3.94
CA ASP A 187 16.44 7.70 -3.61
C ASP A 187 16.27 8.05 -2.14
#